data_42e43b6b9854642ed474ae24969412e3
#
_entry.id   42e43b6b9854642ed474ae24969412e3
#
_cell.length_a   1.000
_cell.length_b   1.000
_cell.length_c   1.000
_cell.angle_alpha   90.00
_cell.angle_beta   90.00
_cell.angle_gamma   90.00
#
_symmetry.space_group_name_H-M   'P 1'
#
loop_
_entity.id
_entity.type
_entity.pdbx_description
1 polymer ?
#
loop_
_entity_poly.entity_id
_entity_poly.type
_entity_poly.pdbx_seq_one_letter_code
_entity_poly.pdbx_strand_id
1 'polypeptide(L)'
;MESRYGGATPAATFHTVQTMHGRRTLAIVALLAASALCVALVEIRTHETGDSYYRFLVWNLILAWVPLGFAVAAYSRARRRVDALTWVLLVLWLLFFPNAPYLLTDFIHLGEGPAPLWYDALMLSAFAWTGLLLGFGSLYLVQMVIRRASGESVAWLAVVTALVLASIGVYLGRFIRFNSWDALLHPIRVADVIREQLESPAARMAEALIALTGFLLVAYLVVYSFTDLKLELDPDD
;
A
#
# COMPACT_ATOMS: atom_id res chain seq x y z
N MET A 1 -52.48 -14.67 -5.90
CA MET A 1 -51.19 -14.78 -5.16
C MET A 1 -50.09 -14.69 -6.19
N GLU A 2 -49.79 -13.47 -6.62
CA GLU A 2 -48.83 -13.17 -7.72
C GLU A 2 -47.44 -12.90 -7.12
N SER A 3 -46.50 -13.76 -7.46
CA SER A 3 -45.09 -13.66 -7.11
C SER A 3 -44.43 -12.52 -7.93
N ARG A 4 -44.10 -11.38 -7.28
CA ARG A 4 -43.26 -10.33 -7.86
C ARG A 4 -41.79 -10.75 -7.81
N TYR A 5 -41.30 -11.35 -8.87
CA TYR A 5 -39.88 -11.40 -9.17
C TYR A 5 -39.50 -10.10 -9.91
N GLY A 6 -38.98 -9.13 -9.17
CA GLY A 6 -38.36 -7.93 -9.72
C GLY A 6 -37.00 -8.28 -10.33
N GLY A 7 -37.00 -8.68 -11.59
CA GLY A 7 -35.77 -8.84 -12.37
C GLY A 7 -35.21 -7.47 -12.69
N ALA A 8 -33.97 -7.19 -12.27
CA ALA A 8 -33.23 -5.99 -12.65
C ALA A 8 -33.17 -5.91 -14.21
N THR A 9 -33.52 -4.76 -14.77
CA THR A 9 -33.50 -4.55 -16.21
C THR A 9 -32.09 -4.64 -16.78
N PRO A 10 -31.88 -5.25 -17.96
CA PRO A 10 -30.53 -5.39 -18.57
C PRO A 10 -29.80 -4.06 -18.73
N ALA A 11 -30.51 -2.95 -18.91
CA ALA A 11 -29.91 -1.61 -19.01
C ALA A 11 -29.24 -1.14 -17.72
N ALA A 12 -29.85 -1.40 -16.55
CA ALA A 12 -29.26 -1.06 -15.24
C ALA A 12 -27.95 -1.82 -14.98
N THR A 13 -27.88 -3.08 -15.40
CA THR A 13 -26.68 -3.91 -15.28
C THR A 13 -25.54 -3.42 -16.19
N PHE A 14 -25.85 -2.97 -17.41
CA PHE A 14 -24.86 -2.41 -18.34
C PHE A 14 -24.27 -1.08 -17.85
N HIS A 15 -25.08 -0.16 -17.35
CA HIS A 15 -24.60 1.10 -16.79
C HIS A 15 -23.69 0.88 -15.56
N THR A 16 -24.04 -0.03 -14.67
CA THR A 16 -23.24 -0.35 -13.48
C THR A 16 -21.87 -0.96 -13.84
N VAL A 17 -21.81 -1.85 -14.84
CA VAL A 17 -20.56 -2.45 -15.31
C VAL A 17 -19.65 -1.42 -15.98
N GLN A 18 -20.21 -0.52 -16.77
CA GLN A 18 -19.45 0.51 -17.48
C GLN A 18 -18.86 1.56 -16.53
N THR A 19 -19.58 1.95 -15.48
CA THR A 19 -19.07 2.85 -14.42
C THR A 19 -17.98 2.21 -13.58
N MET A 20 -18.08 0.92 -13.28
CA MET A 20 -17.04 0.20 -12.51
C MET A 20 -15.72 0.06 -13.30
N HIS A 21 -15.77 -0.18 -14.62
CA HIS A 21 -14.58 -0.22 -15.46
C HIS A 21 -13.92 1.17 -15.54
N GLY A 22 -14.69 2.22 -15.70
CA GLY A 22 -14.20 3.60 -15.72
C GLY A 22 -13.48 4.00 -14.43
N ARG A 23 -14.03 3.66 -13.25
CA ARG A 23 -13.42 3.95 -11.96
C ARG A 23 -12.08 3.22 -11.73
N ARG A 24 -11.98 1.97 -12.17
CA ARG A 24 -10.73 1.19 -12.08
C ARG A 24 -9.65 1.77 -12.99
N THR A 25 -10.01 2.09 -14.23
CA THR A 25 -9.09 2.74 -15.18
C THR A 25 -8.61 4.08 -14.64
N LEU A 26 -9.51 4.90 -14.10
CA LEU A 26 -9.16 6.18 -13.49
C LEU A 26 -8.19 6.01 -12.32
N ALA A 27 -8.40 5.04 -11.43
CA ALA A 27 -7.50 4.79 -10.31
C ALA A 27 -6.08 4.40 -10.77
N ILE A 28 -5.98 3.53 -11.79
CA ILE A 28 -4.68 3.13 -12.35
C ILE A 28 -3.99 4.33 -13.01
N VAL A 29 -4.72 5.11 -13.83
CA VAL A 29 -4.18 6.30 -14.48
C VAL A 29 -3.72 7.34 -13.45
N ALA A 30 -4.49 7.55 -12.37
CA ALA A 30 -4.12 8.47 -11.30
C ALA A 30 -2.85 8.02 -10.57
N LEU A 31 -2.69 6.73 -10.26
CA LEU A 31 -1.47 6.19 -9.63
C LEU A 31 -0.25 6.30 -10.56
N LEU A 32 -0.43 6.07 -11.86
CA LEU A 32 0.65 6.26 -12.85
C LEU A 32 1.02 7.74 -12.98
N ALA A 33 0.04 8.64 -13.01
CA ALA A 33 0.27 10.09 -13.04
C ALA A 33 0.99 10.58 -11.77
N ALA A 34 0.57 10.10 -10.59
CA ALA A 34 1.25 10.40 -9.32
C ALA A 34 2.70 9.90 -9.32
N SER A 35 2.94 8.69 -9.83
CA SER A 35 4.30 8.14 -9.96
C SER A 35 5.15 8.94 -10.95
N ALA A 36 4.57 9.35 -12.09
CA ALA A 36 5.25 10.21 -13.07
C ALA A 36 5.61 11.57 -12.47
N LEU A 37 4.69 12.17 -11.68
CA LEU A 37 4.95 13.41 -10.95
C LEU A 37 6.14 13.24 -9.97
N CYS A 38 6.17 12.16 -9.20
CA CYS A 38 7.27 11.85 -8.29
C CYS A 38 8.62 11.82 -9.03
N VAL A 39 8.69 11.09 -10.14
CA VAL A 39 9.90 10.99 -10.96
C VAL A 39 10.29 12.36 -11.53
N ALA A 40 9.32 13.12 -12.06
CA ALA A 40 9.56 14.46 -12.60
C ALA A 40 10.13 15.40 -11.52
N LEU A 41 9.61 15.38 -10.28
CA LEU A 41 10.12 16.20 -9.19
C LEU A 41 11.58 15.86 -8.85
N VAL A 42 11.98 14.60 -8.82
CA VAL A 42 13.38 14.18 -8.60
C VAL A 42 14.28 14.64 -9.74
N GLU A 43 13.86 14.47 -11.00
CA GLU A 43 14.68 14.84 -12.15
C GLU A 43 14.82 16.38 -12.29
N ILE A 44 13.75 17.16 -12.04
CA ILE A 44 13.83 18.62 -11.99
C ILE A 44 14.81 19.06 -10.90
N ARG A 45 14.68 18.51 -9.68
CA ARG A 45 15.61 18.80 -8.58
C ARG A 45 17.06 18.50 -8.96
N THR A 46 17.29 17.33 -9.54
CA THR A 46 18.63 16.91 -9.97
C THR A 46 19.20 17.85 -11.03
N HIS A 47 18.37 18.28 -11.99
CA HIS A 47 18.76 19.22 -13.03
C HIS A 47 19.14 20.61 -12.47
N GLU A 48 18.31 21.15 -11.57
CA GLU A 48 18.50 22.49 -10.99
C GLU A 48 19.67 22.55 -10.01
N THR A 49 19.92 21.48 -9.25
CA THR A 49 20.94 21.48 -8.20
C THR A 49 22.24 20.78 -8.60
N GLY A 50 22.24 19.99 -9.67
CA GLY A 50 23.35 19.09 -10.02
C GLY A 50 23.53 17.91 -9.05
N ASP A 51 22.66 17.79 -8.02
CA ASP A 51 22.73 16.75 -6.98
C ASP A 51 21.76 15.63 -7.25
N SER A 52 22.27 14.39 -7.37
CA SER A 52 21.49 13.19 -7.64
C SER A 52 21.11 12.39 -6.39
N TYR A 53 21.30 12.94 -5.20
CA TYR A 53 21.11 12.25 -3.93
C TYR A 53 19.75 11.55 -3.83
N TYR A 54 18.66 12.20 -4.19
CA TYR A 54 17.29 11.66 -4.05
C TYR A 54 16.85 10.68 -5.14
N ARG A 55 17.71 10.29 -6.09
CA ARG A 55 17.35 9.29 -7.11
C ARG A 55 16.99 7.92 -6.54
N PHE A 56 17.42 7.59 -5.33
CA PHE A 56 17.03 6.36 -4.64
C PHE A 56 15.51 6.28 -4.39
N LEU A 57 14.81 7.42 -4.29
CA LEU A 57 13.35 7.46 -4.15
C LEU A 57 12.64 6.81 -5.33
N VAL A 58 13.19 6.94 -6.55
CA VAL A 58 12.61 6.31 -7.75
C VAL A 58 12.67 4.78 -7.62
N TRP A 59 13.78 4.25 -7.09
CA TRP A 59 13.90 2.83 -6.82
C TRP A 59 12.90 2.36 -5.75
N ASN A 60 12.76 3.10 -4.66
CA ASN A 60 11.80 2.81 -3.61
C ASN A 60 10.35 2.84 -4.14
N LEU A 61 10.05 3.77 -5.05
CA LEU A 61 8.74 3.84 -5.72
C LEU A 61 8.48 2.60 -6.60
N ILE A 62 9.47 2.12 -7.35
CA ILE A 62 9.36 0.87 -8.13
C ILE A 62 9.05 -0.29 -7.20
N LEU A 63 9.75 -0.40 -6.06
CA LEU A 63 9.49 -1.44 -5.07
C LEU A 63 8.10 -1.33 -4.43
N ALA A 64 7.55 -0.12 -4.29
CA ALA A 64 6.20 0.11 -3.78
C ALA A 64 5.09 -0.37 -4.74
N TRP A 65 5.35 -0.48 -6.05
CA TRP A 65 4.44 -1.05 -7.03
C TRP A 65 4.34 -2.58 -6.96
N VAL A 66 5.39 -3.25 -6.48
CA VAL A 66 5.47 -4.73 -6.46
C VAL A 66 4.32 -5.37 -5.66
N PRO A 67 4.01 -4.92 -4.42
CA PRO A 67 2.89 -5.49 -3.67
C PRO A 67 1.55 -5.28 -4.37
N LEU A 68 1.33 -4.15 -5.04
CA LEU A 68 0.10 -3.96 -5.81
C LEU A 68 -0.01 -4.99 -6.95
N GLY A 69 1.08 -5.30 -7.62
CA GLY A 69 1.14 -6.34 -8.66
C GLY A 69 0.72 -7.71 -8.12
N PHE A 70 1.27 -8.15 -6.99
CA PHE A 70 0.89 -9.41 -6.35
C PHE A 70 -0.56 -9.41 -5.86
N ALA A 71 -1.04 -8.31 -5.28
CA ALA A 71 -2.43 -8.17 -4.84
C ALA A 71 -3.43 -8.27 -6.00
N VAL A 72 -3.14 -7.61 -7.13
CA VAL A 72 -3.98 -7.69 -8.36
C VAL A 72 -3.98 -9.12 -8.91
N ALA A 73 -2.84 -9.80 -8.94
CA ALA A 73 -2.73 -11.19 -9.40
C ALA A 73 -3.54 -12.13 -8.47
N ALA A 74 -3.38 -12.00 -7.15
CA ALA A 74 -4.12 -12.79 -6.15
C ALA A 74 -5.63 -12.55 -6.26
N TYR A 75 -6.05 -11.29 -6.35
CA TYR A 75 -7.46 -10.91 -6.50
C TYR A 75 -8.07 -11.46 -7.80
N SER A 76 -7.37 -11.32 -8.92
CA SER A 76 -7.82 -11.81 -10.22
C SER A 76 -8.01 -13.31 -10.23
N ARG A 77 -7.09 -14.04 -9.56
CA ARG A 77 -7.18 -15.49 -9.40
C ARG A 77 -8.30 -15.89 -8.46
N ALA A 78 -8.41 -15.25 -7.31
CA ALA A 78 -9.45 -15.53 -6.30
C ALA A 78 -10.86 -15.30 -6.83
N ARG A 79 -11.05 -14.45 -7.85
CA ARG A 79 -12.35 -14.32 -8.54
C ARG A 79 -12.82 -15.62 -9.21
N ARG A 80 -11.89 -16.48 -9.62
CA ARG A 80 -12.18 -17.78 -10.25
C ARG A 80 -12.17 -18.87 -9.19
N ARG A 81 -11.08 -18.98 -8.44
CA ARG A 81 -10.89 -19.96 -7.36
C ARG A 81 -9.85 -19.47 -6.37
N VAL A 82 -10.02 -19.83 -5.11
CA VAL A 82 -8.99 -19.66 -4.05
C VAL A 82 -8.25 -20.98 -3.94
N ASP A 83 -6.97 -21.00 -4.30
CA ASP A 83 -6.13 -22.19 -4.32
C ASP A 83 -4.72 -21.89 -3.78
N ALA A 84 -3.83 -22.89 -3.79
CA ALA A 84 -2.47 -22.77 -3.28
C ALA A 84 -1.70 -21.59 -3.90
N LEU A 85 -1.87 -21.33 -5.21
CA LEU A 85 -1.20 -20.21 -5.87
C LEU A 85 -1.72 -18.85 -5.35
N THR A 86 -3.02 -18.75 -5.02
CA THR A 86 -3.55 -17.54 -4.38
C THR A 86 -2.81 -17.26 -3.07
N TRP A 87 -2.60 -18.28 -2.23
CA TRP A 87 -1.90 -18.12 -0.95
C TRP A 87 -0.41 -17.80 -1.15
N VAL A 88 0.26 -18.39 -2.14
CA VAL A 88 1.65 -18.03 -2.49
C VAL A 88 1.74 -16.55 -2.88
N LEU A 89 0.81 -16.04 -3.70
CA LEU A 89 0.78 -14.64 -4.10
C LEU A 89 0.55 -13.71 -2.89
N LEU A 90 -0.27 -14.12 -1.90
CA LEU A 90 -0.49 -13.37 -0.67
C LEU A 90 0.77 -13.34 0.22
N VAL A 91 1.51 -14.42 0.29
CA VAL A 91 2.80 -14.47 1.02
C VAL A 91 3.83 -13.56 0.34
N LEU A 92 3.96 -13.61 -0.99
CA LEU A 92 4.84 -12.71 -1.74
C LEU A 92 4.40 -11.25 -1.58
N TRP A 93 3.10 -10.99 -1.62
CA TRP A 93 2.57 -9.66 -1.33
C TRP A 93 3.01 -9.17 0.06
N LEU A 94 2.82 -9.97 1.10
CA LEU A 94 3.15 -9.59 2.47
C LEU A 94 4.65 -9.29 2.65
N LEU A 95 5.51 -10.07 1.96
CA LEU A 95 6.95 -9.87 1.97
C LEU A 95 7.36 -8.51 1.38
N PHE A 96 6.71 -8.09 0.30
CA PHE A 96 7.02 -6.82 -0.37
C PHE A 96 6.16 -5.65 0.13
N PHE A 97 5.09 -5.89 0.86
CA PHE A 97 4.15 -4.87 1.33
C PHE A 97 4.81 -3.73 2.13
N PRO A 98 5.82 -3.97 2.98
CA PRO A 98 6.50 -2.91 3.70
C PRO A 98 7.15 -1.84 2.82
N ASN A 99 7.50 -2.15 1.55
CA ASN A 99 8.10 -1.17 0.64
C ASN A 99 7.16 0.00 0.30
N ALA A 100 5.85 -0.20 0.37
CA ALA A 100 4.89 0.84 0.08
C ALA A 100 4.85 1.92 1.20
N PRO A 101 4.60 1.61 2.48
CA PRO A 101 4.68 2.59 3.55
C PRO A 101 6.12 3.03 3.88
N TYR A 102 7.16 2.35 3.40
CA TYR A 102 8.55 2.74 3.57
C TYR A 102 8.84 4.15 3.06
N LEU A 103 8.23 4.55 1.93
CA LEU A 103 8.35 5.89 1.36
C LEU A 103 7.95 7.01 2.33
N LEU A 104 7.08 6.74 3.29
CA LEU A 104 6.74 7.69 4.36
C LEU A 104 7.95 8.02 5.23
N THR A 105 8.83 7.05 5.47
CA THR A 105 9.99 7.24 6.34
C THR A 105 11.15 7.96 5.65
N ASP A 106 11.08 8.22 4.34
CA ASP A 106 12.09 8.95 3.60
C ASP A 106 12.16 10.43 3.99
N PHE A 107 11.18 10.94 4.77
CA PHE A 107 11.26 12.26 5.39
C PHE A 107 12.46 12.45 6.33
N ILE A 108 13.13 11.38 6.75
CA ILE A 108 14.40 11.48 7.50
C ILE A 108 15.49 12.21 6.69
N HIS A 109 15.37 12.22 5.37
CA HIS A 109 16.30 12.87 4.45
C HIS A 109 15.91 14.33 4.13
N LEU A 110 14.87 14.86 4.78
CA LEU A 110 14.41 16.23 4.53
C LEU A 110 15.50 17.25 4.80
N GLY A 111 15.81 18.08 3.80
CA GLY A 111 16.82 19.15 3.89
C GLY A 111 18.25 18.69 3.62
N GLU A 112 18.44 17.47 3.11
CA GLU A 112 19.75 17.03 2.63
C GLU A 112 20.03 17.57 1.22
N GLY A 113 21.03 18.45 1.11
CA GLY A 113 21.48 19.03 -0.15
C GLY A 113 21.07 20.50 -0.36
N PRO A 114 21.36 21.05 -1.55
CA PRO A 114 21.27 22.48 -1.82
C PRO A 114 19.88 22.99 -2.23
N ALA A 115 18.89 22.11 -2.40
CA ALA A 115 17.53 22.51 -2.81
C ALA A 115 16.79 23.25 -1.67
N PRO A 116 15.83 24.14 -2.00
CA PRO A 116 14.98 24.75 -0.99
C PRO A 116 14.18 23.71 -0.19
N LEU A 117 14.10 23.86 1.13
CA LEU A 117 13.44 22.92 2.03
C LEU A 117 11.98 22.62 1.63
N TRP A 118 11.23 23.65 1.18
CA TRP A 118 9.85 23.46 0.72
C TRP A 118 9.73 22.52 -0.49
N TYR A 119 10.74 22.55 -1.39
CA TYR A 119 10.76 21.68 -2.57
C TYR A 119 10.98 20.23 -2.15
N ASP A 120 11.99 19.97 -1.30
CA ASP A 120 12.27 18.64 -0.77
C ASP A 120 11.07 18.11 0.01
N ALA A 121 10.41 18.95 0.81
CA ALA A 121 9.21 18.59 1.55
C ALA A 121 8.04 18.20 0.62
N LEU A 122 7.80 18.99 -0.45
CA LEU A 122 6.78 18.69 -1.45
C LEU A 122 7.08 17.36 -2.19
N MET A 123 8.33 17.19 -2.62
CA MET A 123 8.78 15.99 -3.32
C MET A 123 8.60 14.75 -2.42
N LEU A 124 9.13 14.76 -1.19
CA LEU A 124 8.98 13.66 -0.25
C LEU A 124 7.51 13.36 0.09
N SER A 125 6.68 14.41 0.22
CA SER A 125 5.23 14.25 0.42
C SER A 125 4.56 13.55 -0.76
N ALA A 126 4.94 13.88 -1.99
CA ALA A 126 4.41 13.23 -3.19
C ALA A 126 4.77 11.74 -3.22
N PHE A 127 6.03 11.38 -2.89
CA PHE A 127 6.46 9.98 -2.80
C PHE A 127 5.74 9.22 -1.67
N ALA A 128 5.67 9.80 -0.47
CA ALA A 128 4.99 9.20 0.68
C ALA A 128 3.51 8.95 0.39
N TRP A 129 2.81 9.94 -0.17
CA TRP A 129 1.41 9.83 -0.54
C TRP A 129 1.18 8.76 -1.61
N THR A 130 1.99 8.76 -2.68
CA THR A 130 1.90 7.75 -3.73
C THR A 130 2.15 6.34 -3.18
N GLY A 131 3.17 6.18 -2.33
CA GLY A 131 3.45 4.91 -1.65
C GLY A 131 2.29 4.42 -0.77
N LEU A 132 1.69 5.32 0.02
CA LEU A 132 0.53 4.98 0.85
C LEU A 132 -0.68 4.55 0.00
N LEU A 133 -0.95 5.25 -1.10
CA LEU A 133 -2.06 4.89 -2.00
C LEU A 133 -1.83 3.53 -2.68
N LEU A 134 -0.60 3.24 -3.13
CA LEU A 134 -0.21 1.93 -3.67
C LEU A 134 -0.37 0.83 -2.61
N GLY A 135 0.11 1.09 -1.39
CA GLY A 135 0.00 0.18 -0.25
C GLY A 135 -1.45 -0.10 0.12
N PHE A 136 -2.25 0.93 0.36
CA PHE A 136 -3.65 0.79 0.77
C PHE A 136 -4.52 0.17 -0.34
N GLY A 137 -4.27 0.52 -1.60
CA GLY A 137 -4.92 -0.15 -2.72
C GLY A 137 -4.62 -1.65 -2.77
N SER A 138 -3.35 -2.03 -2.54
CA SER A 138 -2.95 -3.44 -2.47
C SER A 138 -3.56 -4.16 -1.27
N LEU A 139 -3.57 -3.53 -0.08
CA LEU A 139 -4.15 -4.07 1.15
C LEU A 139 -5.66 -4.29 1.01
N TYR A 140 -6.37 -3.35 0.39
CA TYR A 140 -7.81 -3.48 0.11
C TYR A 140 -8.11 -4.69 -0.77
N LEU A 141 -7.34 -4.90 -1.85
CA LEU A 141 -7.51 -6.07 -2.72
C LEU A 141 -7.27 -7.38 -1.96
N VAL A 142 -6.25 -7.43 -1.10
CA VAL A 142 -5.95 -8.60 -0.27
C VAL A 142 -7.04 -8.83 0.77
N GLN A 143 -7.54 -7.78 1.42
CA GLN A 143 -8.67 -7.87 2.34
C GLN A 143 -9.89 -8.50 1.65
N MET A 144 -10.20 -8.10 0.41
CA MET A 144 -11.29 -8.69 -0.38
C MET A 144 -11.08 -10.17 -0.70
N VAL A 145 -9.83 -10.59 -0.96
CA VAL A 145 -9.49 -12.01 -1.17
C VAL A 145 -9.72 -12.82 0.09
N ILE A 146 -9.21 -12.34 1.23
CA ILE A 146 -9.32 -13.04 2.51
C ILE A 146 -10.78 -13.06 3.00
N ARG A 147 -11.52 -11.95 2.83
CA ARG A 147 -12.95 -11.88 3.16
C ARG A 147 -13.75 -12.93 2.40
N ARG A 148 -13.46 -13.12 1.12
CA ARG A 148 -14.10 -14.18 0.31
C ARG A 148 -13.74 -15.58 0.77
N ALA A 149 -12.50 -15.81 1.22
CA ALA A 149 -11.99 -17.13 1.58
C ALA A 149 -12.41 -17.55 3.02
N SER A 150 -12.43 -16.59 3.96
CA SER A 150 -12.47 -16.89 5.40
C SER A 150 -13.39 -15.97 6.20
N GLY A 151 -14.09 -15.04 5.56
CA GLY A 151 -15.07 -14.14 6.19
C GLY A 151 -14.48 -12.80 6.67
N GLU A 152 -15.38 -11.92 7.12
CA GLU A 152 -15.09 -10.52 7.43
C GLU A 152 -14.13 -10.35 8.61
N SER A 153 -14.37 -11.05 9.72
CA SER A 153 -13.54 -10.93 10.93
C SER A 153 -12.09 -11.35 10.67
N VAL A 154 -11.89 -12.43 9.89
CA VAL A 154 -10.55 -12.90 9.52
C VAL A 154 -9.86 -11.90 8.59
N ALA A 155 -10.61 -11.26 7.69
CA ALA A 155 -10.06 -10.24 6.80
C ALA A 155 -9.57 -9.01 7.57
N TRP A 156 -10.31 -8.54 8.57
CA TRP A 156 -9.86 -7.44 9.43
C TRP A 156 -8.67 -7.82 10.31
N LEU A 157 -8.65 -9.03 10.86
CA LEU A 157 -7.49 -9.53 11.60
C LEU A 157 -6.24 -9.55 10.68
N ALA A 158 -6.40 -10.01 9.44
CA ALA A 158 -5.30 -10.00 8.46
C ALA A 158 -4.83 -8.59 8.10
N VAL A 159 -5.73 -7.60 8.00
CA VAL A 159 -5.37 -6.18 7.81
C VAL A 159 -4.49 -5.69 8.95
N VAL A 160 -4.95 -5.86 10.20
CA VAL A 160 -4.18 -5.41 11.38
C VAL A 160 -2.82 -6.11 11.43
N THR A 161 -2.80 -7.44 11.23
CA THR A 161 -1.55 -8.22 11.22
C THR A 161 -0.60 -7.74 10.12
N ALA A 162 -1.10 -7.48 8.92
CA ALA A 162 -0.29 -6.98 7.81
C ALA A 162 0.31 -5.60 8.11
N LEU A 163 -0.44 -4.69 8.74
CA LEU A 163 0.05 -3.36 9.11
C LEU A 163 1.12 -3.43 10.21
N VAL A 164 0.96 -4.31 11.21
CA VAL A 164 1.99 -4.57 12.23
C VAL A 164 3.26 -5.11 11.58
N LEU A 165 3.14 -6.14 10.74
CA LEU A 165 4.28 -6.73 10.04
C LEU A 165 4.94 -5.74 9.08
N ALA A 166 4.16 -4.87 8.43
CA ALA A 166 4.70 -3.81 7.58
C ALA A 166 5.50 -2.81 8.41
N SER A 167 5.03 -2.41 9.59
CA SER A 167 5.74 -1.50 10.48
C SER A 167 7.06 -2.11 10.95
N ILE A 168 7.08 -3.40 11.28
CA ILE A 168 8.30 -4.15 11.60
C ILE A 168 9.24 -4.15 10.38
N GLY A 169 8.74 -4.46 9.19
CA GLY A 169 9.53 -4.48 7.96
C GLY A 169 10.12 -3.11 7.62
N VAL A 170 9.36 -2.03 7.80
CA VAL A 170 9.84 -0.65 7.63
C VAL A 170 10.94 -0.34 8.64
N TYR A 171 10.76 -0.71 9.90
CA TYR A 171 11.79 -0.52 10.93
C TYR A 171 13.08 -1.27 10.57
N LEU A 172 12.99 -2.56 10.23
CA LEU A 172 14.13 -3.37 9.82
C LEU A 172 14.83 -2.79 8.57
N GLY A 173 14.07 -2.35 7.59
CA GLY A 173 14.60 -1.73 6.37
C GLY A 173 15.30 -0.40 6.65
N ARG A 174 14.73 0.44 7.50
CA ARG A 174 15.23 1.80 7.77
C ARG A 174 16.43 1.83 8.72
N PHE A 175 16.36 1.10 9.81
CA PHE A 175 17.37 1.18 10.89
C PHE A 175 18.42 0.08 10.81
N ILE A 176 18.05 -1.10 10.30
CA ILE A 176 18.96 -2.26 10.21
C ILE A 176 19.46 -2.46 8.77
N ARG A 177 18.81 -1.79 7.79
CA ARG A 177 19.12 -1.85 6.34
C ARG A 177 18.93 -3.24 5.72
N PHE A 178 17.94 -4.00 6.21
CA PHE A 178 17.51 -5.22 5.53
C PHE A 178 16.59 -4.90 4.36
N ASN A 179 16.75 -5.68 3.28
CA ASN A 179 15.84 -5.65 2.13
C ASN A 179 14.82 -6.79 2.22
N SER A 180 13.71 -6.67 1.49
CA SER A 180 12.66 -7.70 1.47
C SER A 180 13.16 -9.09 1.07
N TRP A 181 14.16 -9.18 0.19
CA TRP A 181 14.78 -10.45 -0.20
C TRP A 181 15.69 -11.06 0.87
N ASP A 182 16.19 -10.29 1.84
CA ASP A 182 17.00 -10.83 2.95
C ASP A 182 16.17 -11.77 3.82
N ALA A 183 14.87 -11.50 3.97
CA ALA A 183 13.95 -12.39 4.66
C ALA A 183 13.78 -13.76 3.96
N LEU A 184 13.97 -13.81 2.63
CA LEU A 184 13.93 -15.06 1.86
C LEU A 184 15.28 -15.78 1.86
N LEU A 185 16.38 -15.03 1.71
CA LEU A 185 17.71 -15.61 1.55
C LEU A 185 18.39 -15.92 2.89
N HIS A 186 18.10 -15.14 3.93
CA HIS A 186 18.73 -15.24 5.26
C HIS A 186 17.72 -15.16 6.40
N PRO A 187 16.65 -16.01 6.44
CA PRO A 187 15.56 -15.88 7.41
C PRO A 187 16.01 -16.03 8.86
N ILE A 188 17.01 -16.86 9.13
CA ILE A 188 17.56 -17.06 10.47
C ILE A 188 18.23 -15.77 10.97
N ARG A 189 19.05 -15.13 10.14
CA ARG A 189 19.71 -13.86 10.48
C ARG A 189 18.70 -12.74 10.78
N VAL A 190 17.62 -12.67 10.02
CA VAL A 190 16.53 -11.69 10.26
C VAL A 190 15.87 -11.98 11.61
N ALA A 191 15.59 -13.26 11.91
CA ALA A 191 15.00 -13.66 13.19
C ALA A 191 15.90 -13.35 14.38
N ASP A 192 17.21 -13.61 14.26
CA ASP A 192 18.19 -13.33 15.32
C ASP A 192 18.26 -11.82 15.61
N VAL A 193 18.29 -10.98 14.57
CA VAL A 193 18.32 -9.52 14.74
C VAL A 193 17.01 -8.99 15.34
N ILE A 194 15.86 -9.51 14.94
CA ILE A 194 14.58 -9.16 15.57
C ILE A 194 14.62 -9.50 17.06
N ARG A 195 15.12 -10.69 17.40
CA ARG A 195 15.22 -11.15 18.77
C ARG A 195 16.17 -10.24 19.59
N GLU A 196 17.34 -9.91 19.06
CA GLU A 196 18.31 -9.01 19.70
C GLU A 196 17.70 -7.61 19.94
N GLN A 197 16.94 -7.09 18.98
CA GLN A 197 16.24 -5.81 19.13
C GLN A 197 15.11 -5.87 20.18
N LEU A 198 14.44 -7.00 20.33
CA LEU A 198 13.40 -7.20 21.35
C LEU A 198 13.98 -7.39 22.76
N GLU A 199 15.19 -7.95 22.88
CA GLU A 199 15.90 -8.16 24.16
C GLU A 199 16.65 -6.91 24.63
N SER A 200 16.90 -5.93 23.73
CA SER A 200 17.51 -4.64 24.07
C SER A 200 16.47 -3.70 24.69
N PRO A 201 16.81 -2.74 25.58
CA PRO A 201 15.86 -1.79 26.16
C PRO A 201 15.37 -0.78 25.10
N ALA A 202 14.64 -1.29 24.13
CA ALA A 202 14.21 -0.60 22.93
C ALA A 202 12.79 -0.01 23.10
N ALA A 203 12.58 0.79 24.17
CA ALA A 203 11.35 1.59 24.28
C ALA A 203 11.09 2.38 22.98
N ARG A 204 12.14 2.93 22.37
CA ARG A 204 12.04 3.68 21.11
C ARG A 204 11.58 2.84 19.92
N MET A 205 11.98 1.57 19.83
CA MET A 205 11.49 0.66 18.78
C MET A 205 9.99 0.41 18.95
N ALA A 206 9.56 0.06 20.16
CA ALA A 206 8.15 -0.17 20.44
C ALA A 206 7.29 1.08 20.17
N GLU A 207 7.75 2.25 20.60
CA GLU A 207 7.10 3.53 20.33
C GLU A 207 6.96 3.79 18.83
N ALA A 208 8.03 3.61 18.05
CA ALA A 208 8.01 3.81 16.60
C ALA A 208 7.07 2.82 15.90
N LEU A 209 7.07 1.54 16.31
CA LEU A 209 6.18 0.52 15.76
C LEU A 209 4.71 0.81 16.08
N ILE A 210 4.41 1.20 17.32
CA ILE A 210 3.05 1.55 17.75
C ILE A 210 2.57 2.79 16.98
N ALA A 211 3.40 3.84 16.91
CA ALA A 211 3.06 5.06 16.21
C ALA A 211 2.83 4.83 14.71
N LEU A 212 3.73 4.10 14.04
CA LEU A 212 3.60 3.81 12.61
C LEU A 212 2.39 2.91 12.33
N THR A 213 2.21 1.83 13.12
CA THR A 213 1.04 0.94 12.95
C THR A 213 -0.26 1.69 13.19
N GLY A 214 -0.34 2.50 14.25
CA GLY A 214 -1.51 3.33 14.55
C GLY A 214 -1.82 4.32 13.43
N PHE A 215 -0.80 5.01 12.93
CA PHE A 215 -0.94 5.92 11.79
C PHE A 215 -1.46 5.19 10.55
N LEU A 216 -0.83 4.08 10.16
CA LEU A 216 -1.23 3.31 8.99
C LEU A 216 -2.64 2.73 9.12
N LEU A 217 -3.03 2.27 10.32
CA LEU A 217 -4.37 1.75 10.57
C LEU A 217 -5.42 2.85 10.42
N VAL A 218 -5.21 4.01 11.07
CA VAL A 218 -6.15 5.14 10.97
C VAL A 218 -6.25 5.64 9.54
N ALA A 219 -5.11 5.82 8.86
CA ALA A 219 -5.09 6.25 7.46
C ALA A 219 -5.80 5.25 6.54
N TYR A 220 -5.60 3.93 6.77
CA TYR A 220 -6.31 2.89 6.02
C TYR A 220 -7.81 2.91 6.29
N LEU A 221 -8.26 3.07 7.54
CA LEU A 221 -9.67 3.18 7.89
C LEU A 221 -10.34 4.37 7.20
N VAL A 222 -9.66 5.51 7.14
CA VAL A 222 -10.16 6.68 6.40
C VAL A 222 -10.33 6.35 4.91
N VAL A 223 -9.30 5.81 4.26
CA VAL A 223 -9.39 5.43 2.84
C VAL A 223 -10.46 4.38 2.60
N TYR A 224 -10.54 3.37 3.47
CA TYR A 224 -11.54 2.30 3.40
C TYR A 224 -12.96 2.87 3.49
N SER A 225 -13.23 3.80 4.43
CA SER A 225 -14.55 4.41 4.61
C SER A 225 -15.03 5.14 3.35
N PHE A 226 -14.13 5.76 2.59
CA PHE A 226 -14.49 6.41 1.33
C PHE A 226 -14.81 5.41 0.20
N THR A 227 -14.31 4.18 0.24
CA THR A 227 -14.64 3.17 -0.77
C THR A 227 -16.07 2.64 -0.61
N ASP A 228 -16.60 2.65 0.61
CA ASP A 228 -17.96 2.18 0.92
C ASP A 228 -19.01 3.31 0.95
N LEU A 229 -18.59 4.57 0.83
CA LEU A 229 -19.50 5.71 0.78
C LEU A 229 -20.28 5.68 -0.56
N LYS A 230 -21.46 5.09 -0.55
CA LYS A 230 -22.46 5.27 -1.59
C LYS A 230 -23.15 6.61 -1.34
N LEU A 231 -22.68 7.64 -2.03
CA LEU A 231 -23.44 8.88 -2.12
C LEU A 231 -24.66 8.59 -3.01
N GLU A 232 -25.79 8.23 -2.39
CA GLU A 232 -27.08 8.25 -3.02
C GLU A 232 -27.49 9.73 -3.13
N LEU A 233 -27.14 10.35 -4.24
CA LEU A 233 -27.84 11.55 -4.70
C LEU A 233 -29.11 11.02 -5.35
N ASP A 234 -30.22 11.11 -4.64
CA ASP A 234 -31.53 10.85 -5.20
C ASP A 234 -31.79 11.91 -6.28
N PRO A 235 -32.06 11.54 -7.56
CA PRO A 235 -32.29 12.52 -8.61
C PRO A 235 -33.65 13.25 -8.51
N ASP A 236 -34.51 12.91 -7.54
CA ASP A 236 -35.87 13.37 -7.41
C ASP A 236 -36.17 14.22 -6.14
N ASP A 237 -35.15 14.72 -5.41
CA ASP A 237 -35.32 15.71 -4.33
C ASP A 237 -35.12 17.16 -4.78
#